data_b9b4fe679170ead24e52e6da29d14c7a
#
_entry.id   b9b4fe679170ead24e52e6da29d14c7a
#
_cell.length_a   1.000
_cell.length_b   1.000
_cell.length_c   1.000
_cell.angle_alpha   90.00
_cell.angle_beta   90.00
_cell.angle_gamma   90.00
#
_symmetry.space_group_name_H-M   'P 1'
#
loop_
_entity.id
_entity.type
_entity.pdbx_description
1 polymer ?
#
loop_
_entity_poly.entity_id
_entity_poly.type
_entity_poly.pdbx_seq_one_letter_code
_entity_poly.pdbx_strand_id
1 'polypeptide(L)'
;MQIPLIITLSLHVLSSVFWAGSSFTLARTGGLGGEKLFRPQMGAAVIAILTGAYLGHLVHAGVFGTAEKILAVGAFAALVAAGVQGAIGGRAIASLRRGTADEAGARSRIAVAQRIAAVLLAVTAVCMGAARYA
;
A
#
# COMPACT_ATOMS: atom_id res chain seq x y z
N MET A 1 -1.03 -26.68 8.45
CA MET A 1 -0.73 -25.90 7.23
C MET A 1 -1.88 -24.97 6.81
N GLN A 2 -3.11 -25.42 6.89
CA GLN A 2 -4.25 -24.56 6.48
C GLN A 2 -4.50 -23.37 7.42
N ILE A 3 -4.37 -23.57 8.74
CA ILE A 3 -4.66 -22.49 9.71
C ILE A 3 -3.70 -21.29 9.56
N PRO A 4 -2.37 -21.48 9.50
CA PRO A 4 -1.46 -20.35 9.26
C PRO A 4 -1.73 -19.65 7.92
N LEU A 5 -2.07 -20.40 6.87
CA LEU A 5 -2.39 -19.85 5.56
C LEU A 5 -3.66 -18.97 5.62
N ILE A 6 -4.70 -19.46 6.28
CA ILE A 6 -5.97 -18.72 6.42
C ILE A 6 -5.76 -17.42 7.21
N ILE A 7 -5.04 -17.50 8.33
CA ILE A 7 -4.75 -16.31 9.16
C ILE A 7 -3.93 -15.30 8.37
N THR A 8 -2.87 -15.73 7.71
CA THR A 8 -2.00 -14.85 6.94
C THR A 8 -2.75 -14.21 5.77
N LEU A 9 -3.56 -14.99 5.06
CA LEU A 9 -4.38 -14.48 3.96
C LEU A 9 -5.40 -13.45 4.46
N SER A 10 -6.05 -13.73 5.58
CA SER A 10 -7.03 -12.80 6.18
C SER A 10 -6.37 -11.48 6.57
N LEU A 11 -5.22 -11.54 7.23
CA LEU A 11 -4.45 -10.35 7.60
C LEU A 11 -4.00 -9.58 6.35
N HIS A 12 -3.55 -10.28 5.32
CA HIS A 12 -3.13 -9.67 4.06
C HIS A 12 -4.28 -8.93 3.40
N VAL A 13 -5.44 -9.56 3.27
CA VAL A 13 -6.62 -8.96 2.65
C VAL A 13 -7.10 -7.75 3.45
N LEU A 14 -7.27 -7.89 4.78
CA LEU A 14 -7.77 -6.80 5.62
C LEU A 14 -6.83 -5.59 5.62
N SER A 15 -5.53 -5.81 5.78
CA SER A 15 -4.55 -4.73 5.76
C SER A 15 -4.47 -4.07 4.38
N SER A 16 -4.54 -4.85 3.31
CA SER A 16 -4.52 -4.35 1.93
C SER A 16 -5.75 -3.50 1.61
N VAL A 17 -6.93 -3.93 2.04
CA VAL A 17 -8.19 -3.17 1.86
C VAL A 17 -8.12 -1.85 2.62
N PHE A 18 -7.65 -1.86 3.86
CA PHE A 18 -7.50 -0.63 4.64
C PHE A 18 -6.46 0.31 3.98
N TRP A 19 -5.33 -0.22 3.57
CA TRP A 19 -4.27 0.57 2.94
C TRP A 19 -4.75 1.20 1.63
N ALA A 20 -5.30 0.41 0.72
CA ALA A 20 -5.81 0.90 -0.56
C ALA A 20 -7.00 1.85 -0.37
N GLY A 21 -7.94 1.50 0.49
CA GLY A 21 -9.13 2.31 0.77
C GLY A 21 -8.78 3.67 1.38
N SER A 22 -7.89 3.70 2.36
CA SER A 22 -7.44 4.95 2.97
C SER A 22 -6.64 5.81 1.97
N SER A 23 -5.83 5.20 1.12
CA SER A 23 -5.10 5.91 0.05
C SER A 23 -6.06 6.59 -0.91
N PHE A 24 -7.07 5.88 -1.37
CA PHE A 24 -8.10 6.38 -2.27
C PHE A 24 -8.90 7.52 -1.63
N THR A 25 -9.29 7.35 -0.37
CA THR A 25 -10.04 8.37 0.38
C THR A 25 -9.23 9.65 0.53
N LEU A 26 -7.97 9.56 0.96
CA LEU A 26 -7.11 10.71 1.13
C LEU A 26 -6.80 11.41 -0.21
N ALA A 27 -6.71 10.65 -1.30
CA ALA A 27 -6.56 11.21 -2.63
C ALA A 27 -7.80 12.04 -3.03
N ARG A 28 -8.99 11.60 -2.64
CA ARG A 28 -10.26 12.26 -2.95
C ARG A 28 -10.53 13.47 -2.07
N THR A 29 -10.10 13.46 -0.82
CA THR A 29 -10.36 14.55 0.14
C THR A 29 -9.30 15.65 0.13
N GLY A 30 -8.36 15.61 -0.82
CA GLY A 30 -7.29 16.61 -0.91
C GLY A 30 -6.29 16.52 0.24
N GLY A 31 -6.12 15.36 0.83
CA GLY A 31 -5.19 15.10 1.93
C GLY A 31 -5.74 15.45 3.32
N LEU A 32 -7.03 15.80 3.42
CA LEU A 32 -7.68 16.07 4.71
C LEU A 32 -7.71 14.79 5.56
N GLY A 33 -7.25 14.86 6.79
CA GLY A 33 -7.18 13.74 7.71
C GLY A 33 -5.91 12.90 7.57
N GLY A 34 -4.98 13.31 6.71
CA GLY A 34 -3.72 12.58 6.49
C GLY A 34 -2.90 12.41 7.76
N GLU A 35 -2.88 13.40 8.65
CA GLU A 35 -2.15 13.34 9.92
C GLU A 35 -2.67 12.22 10.84
N LYS A 36 -3.98 11.99 10.83
CA LYS A 36 -4.62 10.98 11.67
C LYS A 36 -4.49 9.59 11.08
N LEU A 37 -4.54 9.48 9.75
CA LEU A 37 -4.53 8.18 9.05
C LEU A 37 -3.13 7.68 8.71
N PHE A 38 -2.10 8.52 8.75
CA PHE A 38 -0.77 8.17 8.29
C PHE A 38 -0.19 6.96 9.03
N ARG A 39 -0.22 6.95 10.37
CA ARG A 39 0.33 5.84 11.15
C ARG A 39 -0.43 4.53 10.91
N PRO A 40 -1.77 4.48 11.05
CA PRO A 40 -2.50 3.25 10.76
C PRO A 40 -2.35 2.82 9.29
N GLN A 41 -2.28 3.76 8.35
CA GLN A 41 -2.06 3.47 6.94
C GLN A 41 -0.70 2.81 6.69
N MET A 42 0.36 3.36 7.26
CA MET A 42 1.71 2.80 7.13
C MET A 42 1.83 1.46 7.87
N GLY A 43 1.18 1.31 9.01
CA GLY A 43 1.08 0.03 9.70
C GLY A 43 0.40 -1.04 8.84
N ALA A 44 -0.70 -0.69 8.21
CA ALA A 44 -1.40 -1.59 7.28
C ALA A 44 -0.53 -1.95 6.07
N ALA A 45 0.22 -0.98 5.54
CA ALA A 45 1.16 -1.23 4.44
C ALA A 45 2.24 -2.25 4.83
N VAL A 46 2.83 -2.10 6.00
CA VAL A 46 3.83 -3.04 6.52
C VAL A 46 3.24 -4.45 6.67
N ILE A 47 2.06 -4.56 7.28
CA ILE A 47 1.39 -5.85 7.46
C ILE A 47 1.07 -6.47 6.09
N ALA A 48 0.55 -5.69 5.15
CA ALA A 48 0.23 -6.17 3.81
C ALA A 48 1.47 -6.69 3.06
N ILE A 49 2.57 -5.95 3.13
CA ILE A 49 3.83 -6.32 2.46
C ILE A 49 4.42 -7.59 3.09
N LEU A 50 4.51 -7.65 4.42
CA LEU A 50 5.06 -8.81 5.11
C LEU A 50 4.22 -10.07 4.91
N THR A 51 2.90 -9.95 5.03
CA THR A 51 2.00 -11.09 4.79
C THR A 51 1.99 -11.51 3.33
N GLY A 52 2.08 -10.56 2.40
CA GLY A 52 2.19 -10.85 0.97
C GLY A 52 3.47 -11.60 0.63
N ALA A 53 4.60 -11.19 1.20
CA ALA A 53 5.88 -11.89 1.03
C ALA A 53 5.83 -13.32 1.58
N TYR A 54 5.25 -13.49 2.76
CA TYR A 54 5.09 -14.81 3.37
C TYR A 54 4.17 -15.71 2.55
N LEU A 55 3.03 -15.19 2.06
CA LEU A 55 2.14 -15.93 1.16
C LEU A 55 2.84 -16.33 -0.13
N GLY A 56 3.62 -15.43 -0.71
CA GLY A 56 4.42 -15.73 -1.89
C GLY A 56 5.40 -16.88 -1.64
N HIS A 57 6.06 -16.89 -0.50
CA HIS A 57 6.95 -17.97 -0.11
C HIS A 57 6.21 -19.31 0.07
N LEU A 58 5.04 -19.28 0.73
CA LEU A 58 4.28 -20.51 0.99
C LEU A 58 3.68 -21.13 -0.28
N VAL A 59 3.19 -20.30 -1.19
CA VAL A 59 2.38 -20.75 -2.34
C VAL A 59 3.24 -20.93 -3.60
N HIS A 60 4.27 -20.11 -3.76
CA HIS A 60 5.06 -20.02 -5.00
C HIS A 60 6.54 -20.37 -4.82
N ALA A 61 6.93 -20.93 -3.68
CA ALA A 61 8.34 -21.27 -3.43
C ALA A 61 8.88 -22.25 -4.48
N GLY A 62 10.01 -21.88 -5.10
CA GLY A 62 10.68 -22.72 -6.09
C GLY A 62 10.08 -22.66 -7.50
N VAL A 63 9.02 -21.88 -7.72
CA VAL A 63 8.39 -21.69 -9.03
C VAL A 63 8.59 -20.28 -9.50
N PHE A 64 8.99 -20.10 -10.75
CA PHE A 64 9.14 -18.76 -11.34
C PHE A 64 8.59 -18.75 -12.78
N GLY A 65 7.26 -18.75 -12.89
CA GLY A 65 6.53 -18.70 -14.14
C GLY A 65 5.87 -17.35 -14.39
N THR A 66 4.87 -17.33 -15.28
CA THR A 66 4.14 -16.10 -15.64
C THR A 66 3.39 -15.52 -14.45
N ALA A 67 2.73 -16.37 -13.65
CA ALA A 67 2.00 -15.92 -12.45
C ALA A 67 2.93 -15.19 -11.46
N GLU A 68 4.10 -15.77 -11.21
CA GLU A 68 5.09 -15.21 -10.27
C GLU A 68 5.66 -13.88 -10.78
N LYS A 69 5.84 -13.74 -12.09
CA LYS A 69 6.27 -12.46 -12.71
C LYS A 69 5.22 -11.37 -12.53
N ILE A 70 3.94 -11.71 -12.73
CA ILE A 70 2.82 -10.77 -12.53
C ILE A 70 2.75 -10.37 -11.06
N LEU A 71 2.88 -11.32 -10.13
CA LEU A 71 2.91 -11.03 -8.70
C LEU A 71 4.10 -10.15 -8.32
N ALA A 72 5.27 -10.36 -8.93
CA ALA A 72 6.45 -9.53 -8.69
C ALA A 72 6.23 -8.08 -9.13
N VAL A 73 5.58 -7.86 -10.26
CA VAL A 73 5.21 -6.51 -10.72
C VAL A 73 4.26 -5.85 -9.71
N GLY A 74 3.25 -6.58 -9.25
CA GLY A 74 2.32 -6.09 -8.22
C GLY A 74 3.01 -5.76 -6.91
N ALA A 75 3.91 -6.62 -6.46
CA ALA A 75 4.69 -6.42 -5.23
C ALA A 75 5.60 -5.18 -5.35
N PHE A 76 6.25 -5.01 -6.49
CA PHE A 76 7.07 -3.83 -6.75
C PHE A 76 6.23 -2.55 -6.72
N ALA A 77 5.07 -2.55 -7.37
CA ALA A 77 4.14 -1.42 -7.34
C ALA A 77 3.72 -1.07 -5.90
N ALA A 78 3.45 -2.07 -5.06
CA ALA A 78 3.10 -1.87 -3.65
C ALA A 78 4.27 -1.26 -2.86
N LEU A 79 5.49 -1.72 -3.09
CA LEU A 79 6.68 -1.16 -2.43
C LEU A 79 6.91 0.30 -2.84
N VAL A 80 6.74 0.62 -4.11
CA VAL A 80 6.82 2.02 -4.59
C VAL A 80 5.73 2.88 -3.97
N ALA A 81 4.51 2.36 -3.87
CA ALA A 81 3.40 3.06 -3.21
C ALA A 81 3.74 3.40 -1.76
N ALA A 82 4.22 2.42 -0.99
CA ALA A 82 4.64 2.63 0.40
C ALA A 82 5.78 3.66 0.50
N GLY A 83 6.75 3.60 -0.40
CA GLY A 83 7.86 4.56 -0.46
C GLY A 83 7.39 5.99 -0.75
N VAL A 84 6.50 6.16 -1.71
CA VAL A 84 5.92 7.47 -2.06
C VAL A 84 5.12 8.03 -0.88
N GLN A 85 4.27 7.23 -0.27
CA GLN A 85 3.48 7.66 0.90
C GLN A 85 4.38 8.00 2.09
N GLY A 86 5.38 7.18 2.36
CA GLY A 86 6.29 7.40 3.48
C GLY A 86 7.19 8.62 3.25
N ALA A 87 7.79 8.74 2.08
CA ALA A 87 8.73 9.82 1.78
C ALA A 87 8.01 11.16 1.57
N ILE A 88 7.10 11.24 0.61
CA ILE A 88 6.44 12.50 0.25
C ILE A 88 5.37 12.85 1.29
N GLY A 89 4.47 11.90 1.58
CA GLY A 89 3.40 12.11 2.55
C GLY A 89 3.92 12.33 3.96
N GLY A 90 4.89 11.53 4.38
CA GLY A 90 5.49 11.65 5.70
C GLY A 90 6.20 12.98 5.95
N ARG A 91 6.92 13.47 4.95
CA ARG A 91 7.58 14.80 5.04
C ARG A 91 6.57 15.92 5.09
N ALA A 92 5.51 15.85 4.30
CA ALA A 92 4.44 16.86 4.30
C ALA A 92 3.73 16.91 5.65
N ILE A 93 3.41 15.75 6.23
CA ILE A 93 2.79 15.64 7.55
C ILE A 93 3.72 16.18 8.65
N ALA A 94 4.99 15.84 8.60
CA ALA A 94 5.98 16.36 9.54
C ALA A 94 6.08 17.88 9.46
N SER A 95 6.05 18.45 8.27
CA SER A 95 6.05 19.89 8.06
C SER A 95 4.80 20.57 8.65
N LEU A 96 3.63 19.96 8.49
CA LEU A 96 2.38 20.44 9.11
C LEU A 96 2.47 20.45 10.64
N ARG A 97 2.98 19.38 11.22
CA ARG A 97 3.12 19.23 12.68
C ARG A 97 4.10 20.25 13.25
N ARG A 98 5.16 20.59 12.53
CA ARG A 98 6.16 21.58 12.96
C ARG A 98 5.71 23.03 12.67
N GLY A 99 4.62 23.22 11.94
CA GLY A 99 4.17 24.54 11.53
C GLY A 99 5.11 25.24 10.56
N THR A 100 6.01 24.53 9.90
CA THR A 100 7.04 25.08 8.99
C THR A 100 6.59 25.14 7.54
N ALA A 101 5.47 24.50 7.20
CA ALA A 101 4.96 24.45 5.84
C ALA A 101 3.69 25.28 5.70
N ASP A 102 3.48 25.81 4.50
CA ASP A 102 2.18 26.26 4.04
C ASP A 102 1.20 25.09 4.06
N GLU A 103 0.08 25.23 4.75
CA GLU A 103 -0.90 24.17 4.91
C GLU A 103 -1.46 23.68 3.56
N ALA A 104 -1.81 24.62 2.67
CA ALA A 104 -2.34 24.29 1.35
C ALA A 104 -1.32 23.50 0.51
N GLY A 105 -0.05 23.91 0.53
CA GLY A 105 1.03 23.21 -0.16
C GLY A 105 1.29 21.82 0.40
N ALA A 106 1.29 21.67 1.73
CA ALA A 106 1.48 20.38 2.39
C ALA A 106 0.31 19.43 2.10
N ARG A 107 -0.92 19.90 2.16
CA ARG A 107 -2.12 19.13 1.80
C ARG A 107 -2.06 18.65 0.36
N SER A 108 -1.63 19.51 -0.56
CA SER A 108 -1.49 19.16 -1.98
C SER A 108 -0.46 18.03 -2.16
N ARG A 109 0.67 18.07 -1.47
CA ARG A 109 1.69 17.00 -1.53
C ARG A 109 1.18 15.69 -0.96
N ILE A 110 0.44 15.72 0.14
CA ILE A 110 -0.22 14.54 0.69
C ILE A 110 -1.19 13.95 -0.34
N ALA A 111 -2.04 14.79 -0.94
CA ALA A 111 -3.00 14.34 -1.94
C ALA A 111 -2.33 13.72 -3.17
N VAL A 112 -1.26 14.32 -3.68
CA VAL A 112 -0.50 13.78 -4.81
C VAL A 112 0.12 12.42 -4.46
N ALA A 113 0.76 12.31 -3.30
CA ALA A 113 1.32 11.05 -2.84
C ALA A 113 0.25 9.96 -2.73
N GLN A 114 -0.92 10.30 -2.20
CA GLN A 114 -2.02 9.35 -2.07
C GLN A 114 -2.62 8.94 -3.43
N ARG A 115 -2.69 9.86 -4.40
CA ARG A 115 -3.13 9.54 -5.77
C ARG A 115 -2.19 8.57 -6.46
N ILE A 116 -0.89 8.83 -6.37
CA ILE A 116 0.13 7.94 -6.94
C ILE A 116 0.02 6.56 -6.28
N ALA A 117 -0.06 6.51 -4.96
CA ALA A 117 -0.19 5.26 -4.22
C ALA A 117 -1.49 4.52 -4.57
N ALA A 118 -2.62 5.23 -4.69
CA ALA A 118 -3.89 4.62 -5.04
C ALA A 118 -3.84 3.94 -6.42
N VAL A 119 -3.23 4.59 -7.41
CA VAL A 119 -3.04 4.01 -8.75
C VAL A 119 -2.12 2.78 -8.69
N LEU A 120 -1.00 2.88 -7.99
CA LEU A 120 -0.05 1.76 -7.84
C LEU A 120 -0.69 0.57 -7.11
N LEU A 121 -1.50 0.83 -6.08
CA LEU A 121 -2.20 -0.23 -5.35
C LEU A 121 -3.31 -0.85 -6.19
N ALA A 122 -3.96 -0.08 -7.06
CA ALA A 122 -4.90 -0.62 -8.04
C ALA A 122 -4.19 -1.57 -9.02
N VAL A 123 -3.00 -1.18 -9.51
CA VAL A 123 -2.16 -2.06 -10.34
C VAL A 123 -1.79 -3.33 -9.58
N THR A 124 -1.41 -3.21 -8.32
CA THR A 124 -1.10 -4.36 -7.44
C THR A 124 -2.30 -5.31 -7.35
N ALA A 125 -3.48 -4.78 -7.09
CA ALA A 125 -4.70 -5.59 -6.97
C ALA A 125 -5.04 -6.31 -8.28
N VAL A 126 -4.90 -5.63 -9.42
CA VAL A 126 -5.11 -6.23 -10.74
C VAL A 126 -4.08 -7.35 -10.99
N CYS A 127 -2.81 -7.12 -10.66
CA CYS A 127 -1.77 -8.14 -10.79
C CYS A 127 -2.08 -9.38 -9.94
N MET A 128 -2.53 -9.19 -8.70
CA MET A 128 -2.90 -10.30 -7.83
C MET A 128 -4.08 -11.11 -8.39
N GLY A 129 -5.09 -10.42 -8.92
CA GLY A 129 -6.22 -11.07 -9.58
C GLY A 129 -5.81 -11.80 -10.86
N ALA A 130 -5.01 -11.15 -11.70
CA ALA A 130 -4.56 -11.70 -12.97
C ALA A 130 -3.64 -12.93 -12.81
N ALA A 131 -2.77 -12.90 -11.80
CA ALA A 131 -1.85 -14.01 -11.53
C ALA A 131 -2.56 -15.34 -11.28
N ARG A 132 -3.77 -15.28 -10.74
CA ARG A 132 -4.59 -16.48 -10.50
C ARG A 132 -4.93 -17.22 -11.79
N TYR A 133 -5.05 -16.51 -12.90
CA TYR A 133 -5.45 -17.06 -14.20
C TYR A 133 -4.30 -17.19 -15.19
N ALA A 134 -3.10 -16.90 -14.76
CA ALA A 134 -1.91 -16.95 -15.60
C ALA A 134 -1.23 -18.33 -15.65
#